data_34335ab38577810f8dd34446985de276
#
_entry.id   34335ab38577810f8dd34446985de276
#
_cell.length_a   1.000
_cell.length_b   1.000
_cell.length_c   1.000
_cell.angle_alpha   90.00
_cell.angle_beta   90.00
_cell.angle_gamma   90.00
#
_symmetry.space_group_name_H-M   'P 1'
#
loop_
_entity.id
_entity.type
_entity.pdbx_description
1 polymer ?
#
loop_
_entity_poly.entity_id
_entity_poly.type
_entity_poly.pdbx_seq_one_letter_code
_entity_poly.pdbx_strand_id
1 'polypeptide(L)'
;MTAPILIVDDSALARRSSRRVLEAAGYPVIEAEDGMSALEQYFVHKPSLVILDLVMKGMYGLDVLARLREMDPQARVIVVSADVQQSSRELVESGGGVGFLTKPVSSEALISAVRSALQEED
;
A
#
# COMPACT_ATOMS: atom_id res chain seq x y z
N MET A 1 13.59 10.78 12.14
CA MET A 1 13.59 9.52 11.37
C MET A 1 12.25 9.34 10.67
N THR A 2 12.29 8.96 9.42
CA THR A 2 11.08 8.74 8.63
C THR A 2 10.54 7.33 8.88
N ALA A 3 9.26 7.22 9.17
CA ALA A 3 8.62 5.91 9.30
C ALA A 3 8.64 5.20 7.94
N PRO A 4 8.78 3.87 7.92
CA PRO A 4 8.89 3.14 6.67
C PRO A 4 7.56 3.08 5.91
N ILE A 5 7.66 2.74 4.63
CA ILE A 5 6.50 2.41 3.80
C ILE A 5 6.36 0.90 3.82
N LEU A 6 5.17 0.42 4.09
CA LEU A 6 4.87 -1.02 4.09
C LEU A 6 4.32 -1.42 2.72
N ILE A 7 4.99 -2.37 2.07
CA ILE A 7 4.51 -2.94 0.80
C ILE A 7 3.89 -4.29 1.09
N VAL A 8 2.62 -4.46 0.73
CA VAL A 8 1.86 -5.70 0.94
C VAL A 8 1.49 -6.28 -0.41
N ASP A 9 2.06 -7.43 -0.75
CA ASP A 9 1.83 -8.11 -2.03
C ASP A 9 2.30 -9.55 -1.86
N ASP A 10 1.54 -10.52 -2.34
CA ASP A 10 1.94 -11.92 -2.23
C ASP A 10 3.01 -12.34 -3.25
N SER A 11 3.31 -11.47 -4.21
CA SER A 11 4.39 -11.70 -5.17
C SER A 11 5.70 -11.11 -4.65
N ALA A 12 6.68 -11.96 -4.40
CA ALA A 12 8.01 -11.51 -3.98
C ALA A 12 8.68 -10.63 -5.02
N LEU A 13 8.44 -10.94 -6.30
CA LEU A 13 9.00 -10.15 -7.40
C LEU A 13 8.41 -8.74 -7.43
N ALA A 14 7.09 -8.64 -7.26
CA ALA A 14 6.42 -7.34 -7.24
C ALA A 14 6.88 -6.50 -6.03
N ARG A 15 7.01 -7.13 -4.85
CA ARG A 15 7.51 -6.43 -3.66
C ARG A 15 8.92 -5.91 -3.88
N ARG A 16 9.80 -6.74 -4.44
CA ARG A 16 11.19 -6.35 -4.71
C ARG A 16 11.27 -5.19 -5.69
N SER A 17 10.47 -5.23 -6.73
CA SER A 17 10.42 -4.16 -7.73
C SER A 17 9.99 -2.82 -7.12
N SER A 18 8.90 -2.83 -6.37
CA SER A 18 8.39 -1.63 -5.71
C SER A 18 9.37 -1.11 -4.66
N ARG A 19 9.97 -2.02 -3.89
CA ARG A 19 10.96 -1.66 -2.89
C ARG A 19 12.15 -0.93 -3.52
N ARG A 20 12.65 -1.47 -4.63
CA ARG A 20 13.79 -0.88 -5.33
C ARG A 20 13.50 0.56 -5.75
N VAL A 21 12.32 0.78 -6.30
CA VAL A 21 11.89 2.11 -6.73
C VAL A 21 11.81 3.08 -5.55
N LEU A 22 11.19 2.66 -4.48
CA LEU A 22 10.99 3.52 -3.31
C LEU A 22 12.29 3.79 -2.55
N GLU A 23 13.13 2.78 -2.41
CA GLU A 23 14.43 2.99 -1.74
C GLU A 23 15.33 3.92 -2.54
N ALA A 24 15.30 3.82 -3.87
CA ALA A 24 16.05 4.73 -4.73
C ALA A 24 15.55 6.17 -4.59
N ALA A 25 14.28 6.36 -4.24
CA ALA A 25 13.71 7.69 -4.01
C ALA A 25 13.92 8.18 -2.56
N GLY A 26 14.57 7.39 -1.72
CA GLY A 26 14.93 7.80 -0.37
C GLY A 26 13.97 7.34 0.73
N TYR A 27 13.02 6.45 0.42
CA TYR A 27 12.07 5.96 1.40
C TYR A 27 12.52 4.64 2.00
N PRO A 28 12.53 4.49 3.33
CA PRO A 28 12.74 3.18 3.93
C PRO A 28 11.50 2.30 3.70
N VAL A 29 11.71 1.01 3.49
CA VAL A 29 10.64 0.08 3.10
C VAL A 29 10.67 -1.16 3.97
N ILE A 30 9.48 -1.63 4.37
CA ILE A 30 9.28 -2.96 4.94
C ILE A 30 8.25 -3.69 4.10
N GLU A 31 8.21 -5.02 4.21
CA GLU A 31 7.39 -5.85 3.33
C GLU A 31 6.53 -6.83 4.13
N ALA A 32 5.37 -7.16 3.56
CA ALA A 32 4.52 -8.21 4.05
C ALA A 32 3.98 -9.00 2.86
N GLU A 33 3.90 -10.33 3.00
CA GLU A 33 3.47 -11.20 1.90
C GLU A 33 2.00 -11.57 1.95
N ASP A 34 1.30 -11.25 3.04
CA ASP A 34 -0.12 -11.56 3.20
C ASP A 34 -0.76 -10.57 4.18
N GLY A 35 -2.08 -10.72 4.34
CA GLY A 35 -2.85 -9.81 5.18
C GLY A 35 -2.49 -9.87 6.65
N MET A 36 -2.27 -11.07 7.18
CA MET A 36 -1.93 -11.22 8.60
C MET A 36 -0.58 -10.61 8.91
N SER A 37 0.41 -10.87 8.05
CA SER A 37 1.73 -10.28 8.18
C SER A 37 1.66 -8.76 8.07
N ALA A 38 0.80 -8.25 7.18
CA ALA A 38 0.63 -6.81 7.02
C ALA A 38 0.11 -6.16 8.31
N LEU A 39 -0.86 -6.77 8.96
CA LEU A 39 -1.40 -6.24 10.20
C LEU A 39 -0.36 -6.26 11.32
N GLU A 40 0.42 -7.34 11.41
CA GLU A 40 1.52 -7.43 12.37
C GLU A 40 2.57 -6.34 12.14
N GLN A 41 3.00 -6.19 10.89
CA GLN A 41 4.02 -5.21 10.54
C GLN A 41 3.53 -3.80 10.81
N TYR A 42 2.26 -3.53 10.53
CA TYR A 42 1.68 -2.23 10.82
C TYR A 42 1.67 -1.94 12.32
N PHE A 43 1.26 -2.90 13.12
CA PHE A 43 1.21 -2.74 14.56
C PHE A 43 2.60 -2.46 15.15
N VAL A 44 3.60 -3.21 14.70
CA VAL A 44 4.96 -3.12 15.23
C VAL A 44 5.69 -1.85 14.76
N HIS A 45 5.61 -1.57 13.48
CA HIS A 45 6.45 -0.52 12.87
C HIS A 45 5.74 0.81 12.62
N LYS A 46 4.43 0.82 12.66
CA LYS A 46 3.61 2.02 12.41
C LYS A 46 4.08 2.80 11.17
N PRO A 47 4.00 2.16 9.99
CA PRO A 47 4.49 2.80 8.77
C PRO A 47 3.74 4.08 8.44
N SER A 48 4.40 4.97 7.72
CA SER A 48 3.79 6.23 7.28
C SER A 48 2.77 6.02 6.15
N LEU A 49 2.88 4.90 5.44
CA LEU A 49 2.06 4.61 4.28
C LEU A 49 2.07 3.11 4.04
N VAL A 50 0.94 2.58 3.58
CA VAL A 50 0.83 1.18 3.16
C VAL A 50 0.50 1.15 1.67
N ILE A 51 1.22 0.33 0.91
CA ILE A 51 0.91 0.04 -0.48
C ILE A 51 0.38 -1.37 -0.50
N LEU A 52 -0.90 -1.53 -0.80
CA LEU A 52 -1.64 -2.76 -0.59
C LEU A 52 -2.17 -3.33 -1.90
N ASP A 53 -1.74 -4.55 -2.25
CA ASP A 53 -2.32 -5.28 -3.37
C ASP A 53 -3.72 -5.73 -2.97
N LEU A 54 -4.69 -5.45 -3.83
CA LEU A 54 -6.09 -5.77 -3.56
C LEU A 54 -6.36 -7.27 -3.60
N VAL A 55 -5.65 -8.01 -4.44
CA VAL A 55 -5.86 -9.45 -4.61
C VAL A 55 -4.65 -10.23 -4.11
N MET A 56 -4.83 -10.92 -2.98
CA MET A 56 -3.79 -11.75 -2.38
C MET A 56 -4.38 -13.07 -1.91
N LYS A 57 -3.53 -14.07 -1.76
CA LYS A 57 -3.95 -15.34 -1.19
C LYS A 57 -4.28 -15.17 0.29
N GLY A 58 -5.35 -15.82 0.71
CA GLY A 58 -5.75 -15.83 2.11
C GLY A 58 -6.74 -14.73 2.45
N MET A 59 -6.27 -13.51 2.64
CA MET A 59 -7.12 -12.40 3.03
C MET A 59 -7.27 -11.42 1.88
N TYR A 60 -8.51 -11.08 1.54
CA TYR A 60 -8.80 -10.11 0.48
C TYR A 60 -8.33 -8.72 0.89
N GLY A 61 -7.77 -7.97 -0.07
CA GLY A 61 -7.18 -6.66 0.24
C GLY A 61 -8.13 -5.65 0.87
N LEU A 62 -9.42 -5.68 0.51
CA LEU A 62 -10.40 -4.79 1.14
C LEU A 62 -10.58 -5.10 2.62
N ASP A 63 -10.48 -6.38 3.00
CA ASP A 63 -10.56 -6.76 4.41
C ASP A 63 -9.33 -6.27 5.18
N VAL A 64 -8.16 -6.31 4.55
CA VAL A 64 -6.94 -5.78 5.15
C VAL A 64 -7.08 -4.27 5.35
N LEU A 65 -7.58 -3.56 4.34
CA LEU A 65 -7.81 -2.12 4.44
C LEU A 65 -8.75 -1.79 5.61
N ALA A 66 -9.85 -2.51 5.73
CA ALA A 66 -10.80 -2.30 6.82
C ALA A 66 -10.16 -2.52 8.18
N ARG A 67 -9.37 -3.59 8.32
CA ARG A 67 -8.67 -3.89 9.58
C ARG A 67 -7.63 -2.84 9.93
N LEU A 68 -6.89 -2.36 8.95
CA LEU A 68 -5.91 -1.31 9.17
C LEU A 68 -6.58 -0.02 9.66
N ARG A 69 -7.72 0.33 9.07
CA ARG A 69 -8.47 1.53 9.47
C ARG A 69 -9.10 1.38 10.84
N GLU A 70 -9.46 0.16 11.25
CA GLU A 70 -9.93 -0.09 12.61
C GLU A 70 -8.80 0.09 13.62
N MET A 71 -7.60 -0.41 13.29
CA MET A 71 -6.44 -0.29 14.15
C MET A 71 -5.96 1.15 14.25
N ASP A 72 -6.05 1.88 13.16
CA ASP A 72 -5.56 3.26 13.08
C ASP A 72 -6.40 4.05 12.09
N PRO A 73 -7.34 4.88 12.58
CA PRO A 73 -8.16 5.72 11.70
C PRO A 73 -7.36 6.70 10.84
N GLN A 74 -6.10 6.94 11.19
CA GLN A 74 -5.20 7.82 10.43
C GLN A 74 -4.37 7.06 9.40
N ALA A 75 -4.54 5.74 9.29
CA ALA A 75 -3.76 4.94 8.35
C ALA A 75 -3.93 5.41 6.92
N ARG A 76 -2.82 5.57 6.22
CA ARG A 76 -2.82 5.96 4.81
C ARG A 76 -2.51 4.73 3.97
N VAL A 77 -3.41 4.40 3.06
CA VAL A 77 -3.29 3.19 2.24
C VAL A 77 -3.51 3.53 0.79
N ILE A 78 -2.54 3.18 -0.06
CA ILE A 78 -2.69 3.20 -1.51
C ILE A 78 -2.96 1.77 -1.94
N VAL A 79 -4.05 1.56 -2.66
CA VAL A 79 -4.41 0.24 -3.16
C VAL A 79 -3.92 0.07 -4.60
N VAL A 80 -3.34 -1.09 -4.88
CA VAL A 80 -2.84 -1.43 -6.21
C VAL A 80 -3.58 -2.65 -6.70
N SER A 81 -4.07 -2.62 -7.95
CA SER A 81 -4.82 -3.74 -8.50
C SER A 81 -4.73 -3.76 -10.02
N ALA A 82 -4.81 -4.97 -10.60
CA ALA A 82 -4.98 -5.14 -12.04
C ALA A 82 -6.45 -4.92 -12.46
N ASP A 83 -7.37 -4.94 -11.50
CA ASP A 83 -8.78 -4.73 -11.74
C ASP A 83 -9.08 -3.23 -11.82
N VAL A 84 -9.57 -2.79 -12.99
CA VAL A 84 -9.84 -1.38 -13.24
C VAL A 84 -11.32 -1.04 -13.17
N GLN A 85 -12.14 -1.94 -12.63
CA GLN A 85 -13.58 -1.70 -12.55
C GLN A 85 -13.89 -0.54 -11.60
N GLN A 86 -14.85 0.26 -11.99
CA GLN A 86 -15.32 1.40 -11.22
C GLN A 86 -15.74 1.00 -9.81
N SER A 87 -16.43 -0.13 -9.70
CA SER A 87 -16.93 -0.62 -8.41
C SER A 87 -15.79 -0.91 -7.41
N SER A 88 -14.66 -1.45 -7.90
CA SER A 88 -13.51 -1.72 -7.04
C SER A 88 -12.91 -0.42 -6.50
N ARG A 89 -12.83 0.61 -7.34
CA ARG A 89 -12.32 1.91 -6.92
C ARG A 89 -13.21 2.56 -5.88
N GLU A 90 -14.53 2.48 -6.09
CA GLU A 90 -15.50 3.02 -5.15
C GLU A 90 -15.41 2.34 -3.79
N LEU A 91 -15.24 1.01 -3.78
CA LEU A 91 -15.09 0.26 -2.54
C LEU A 91 -13.82 0.65 -1.79
N VAL A 92 -12.73 0.88 -2.51
CA VAL A 92 -11.48 1.33 -1.90
C VAL A 92 -11.65 2.71 -1.28
N GLU A 93 -12.25 3.65 -1.99
CA GLU A 93 -12.49 4.99 -1.48
C GLU A 93 -13.40 4.97 -0.26
N SER A 94 -14.46 4.17 -0.31
CA SER A 94 -15.37 4.01 0.83
C SER A 94 -14.66 3.40 2.04
N GLY A 95 -13.69 2.53 1.81
CA GLY A 95 -12.91 1.89 2.87
C GLY A 95 -11.81 2.76 3.45
N GLY A 96 -11.61 3.96 2.92
CA GLY A 96 -10.61 4.89 3.43
C GLY A 96 -9.28 4.88 2.72
N GLY A 97 -9.20 4.30 1.52
CA GLY A 97 -7.98 4.35 0.72
C GLY A 97 -7.69 5.77 0.27
N VAL A 98 -6.42 6.18 0.31
CA VAL A 98 -6.00 7.52 -0.09
C VAL A 98 -5.51 7.58 -1.54
N GLY A 99 -5.39 6.43 -2.20
CA GLY A 99 -5.00 6.37 -3.60
C GLY A 99 -5.28 5.00 -4.19
N PHE A 100 -5.33 4.95 -5.50
CA PHE A 100 -5.55 3.72 -6.25
C PHE A 100 -4.62 3.72 -7.46
N LEU A 101 -3.84 2.65 -7.62
CA LEU A 101 -2.96 2.48 -8.77
C LEU A 101 -3.34 1.21 -9.51
N THR A 102 -3.28 1.26 -10.84
CA THR A 102 -3.59 0.13 -11.71
C THR A 102 -2.29 -0.55 -12.14
N LYS A 103 -2.24 -1.86 -12.03
CA LYS A 103 -1.10 -2.64 -12.52
C LYS A 103 -1.11 -2.74 -14.04
N PRO A 104 0.04 -2.72 -14.70
CA PRO A 104 1.38 -2.58 -14.13
C PRO A 104 1.65 -1.13 -13.72
N VAL A 105 2.30 -0.96 -12.56
CA VAL A 105 2.56 0.37 -12.01
C VAL A 105 3.95 0.84 -12.47
N SER A 106 4.01 2.01 -13.11
CA SER A 106 5.28 2.61 -13.47
C SER A 106 5.97 3.18 -12.24
N SER A 107 7.30 3.31 -12.31
CA SER A 107 8.05 3.94 -11.23
C SER A 107 7.57 5.36 -10.95
N GLU A 108 7.29 6.10 -12.01
CA GLU A 108 6.82 7.48 -11.91
C GLU A 108 5.47 7.57 -11.22
N ALA A 109 4.53 6.70 -11.58
CA ALA A 109 3.20 6.67 -10.98
C ALA A 109 3.28 6.30 -9.50
N LEU A 110 4.12 5.35 -9.15
CA LEU A 110 4.30 4.92 -7.77
C LEU A 110 4.86 6.06 -6.92
N ILE A 111 5.93 6.70 -7.37
CA ILE A 111 6.55 7.79 -6.63
C ILE A 111 5.59 8.97 -6.48
N SER A 112 4.89 9.32 -7.56
CA SER A 112 3.93 10.41 -7.54
C SER A 112 2.80 10.15 -6.53
N ALA A 113 2.27 8.93 -6.51
CA ALA A 113 1.21 8.55 -5.57
C ALA A 113 1.70 8.59 -4.13
N VAL A 114 2.92 8.14 -3.89
CA VAL A 114 3.52 8.15 -2.55
C VAL A 114 3.70 9.59 -2.05
N ARG A 115 4.26 10.45 -2.87
CA ARG A 115 4.44 11.86 -2.50
C ARG A 115 3.12 12.54 -2.20
N SER A 116 2.12 12.29 -3.03
CA SER A 116 0.79 12.85 -2.83
C SER A 116 0.17 12.35 -1.52
N ALA A 117 0.26 11.04 -1.26
CA ALA A 117 -0.31 10.45 -0.04
C ALA A 117 0.38 10.97 1.22
N LEU A 118 1.67 11.22 1.16
CA LEU A 118 2.44 11.76 2.29
C LEU A 118 2.41 13.29 2.34
N GLN A 119 1.76 13.93 1.38
CA GLN A 119 1.65 15.38 1.28
C GLN A 119 3.02 16.07 1.20
N GLU A 120 3.93 15.44 0.49
CA GLU A 120 5.26 16.00 0.26
C GLU A 120 5.25 16.94 -0.95
N GLU A 121 5.99 18.02 -0.85
CA GLU A 121 6.18 18.93 -1.97
C GLU A 121 7.27 18.41 -2.91
N ASP A 122 7.14 18.73 -4.17
CA ASP A 122 8.14 18.36 -5.18
C ASP A 122 9.45 19.16 -5.03
#